data_7b19edd42af566b454ce47a63be902cb
#
_entry.id   7b19edd42af566b454ce47a63be902cb
#
_cell.length_a   1.000
_cell.length_b   1.000
_cell.length_c   1.000
_cell.angle_alpha   90.00
_cell.angle_beta   90.00
_cell.angle_gamma   90.00
#
_symmetry.space_group_name_H-M   'P 1'
#
loop_
_entity.id
_entity.type
_entity.pdbx_description
1 polymer ?
#
loop_
_entity_poly.entity_id
_entity_poly.type
_entity_poly.pdbx_seq_one_letter_code
_entity_poly.pdbx_strand_id
1 'polypeptide(L)'
;MKLTLMRDNSGTLTMRTLDITLQIEAMKHETKARPISNLRTSIRHASPDCKLEEAQKLTKVIPAANFRKTTNGTQMTAYNGIVQIEVNHLANRTEVNRVKQEAAELTQTLAAFMGSSGHSVKIWLRFTRPDKSLPKSREEAEIFQAHAYRKAVGLCQPALSYAIELKKPTLDQFCRQTYDPELYYNPDSTVIYMRQPLEMPSDTTYKETVQAENSPFKRLIPGYDSFDTLSALFEVALNKAYHSLSELHPNVHLHSDDDLKPLLVQLAENCFQSGIPEEETARWAIAHFYTQKKEFLIRQTVQNVYLNAKGFGKKSPLSAEQELELRTEEFMQRRYEFRYNTMTTVTEYRERNTFCFCFRPVTNRTRNSIAMNARLEGLNLWDRDVARYLDSDRIPVFNPIEDFLFGVDIRWDGRDRIRELASRVPCNNIHWPDLFYRWFLNMVAHWRHTDRNYANCTVPLLVGPQAYRKSTFCRNLLPTELQPYYTDRIDFSNKRDAELSLNRFALINMDEFDQNRESQQAFLKHIIQKPVVNTRRPHGVATQELRRYASFIGTSNHKDLLTDTSGS
;
A
#
# COMPACT_ATOMS: atom_id res chain seq x y z
N MET A 1 31.92 4.21 -1.08
CA MET A 1 31.01 5.16 -0.38
C MET A 1 30.81 4.64 1.03
N LYS A 2 30.89 5.50 2.06
CA LYS A 2 30.77 5.08 3.46
C LYS A 2 29.42 5.51 4.03
N LEU A 3 28.81 4.67 4.89
CA LEU A 3 27.58 4.93 5.62
C LEU A 3 27.88 5.05 7.12
N THR A 4 27.06 5.78 7.87
CA THR A 4 27.19 5.83 9.33
C THR A 4 26.35 4.73 9.97
N LEU A 5 26.98 3.95 10.81
CA LEU A 5 26.35 2.99 11.71
C LEU A 5 26.33 3.55 13.12
N MET A 6 25.14 3.60 13.71
CA MET A 6 24.92 4.13 15.05
C MET A 6 24.30 3.06 15.95
N ARG A 7 24.87 2.83 17.10
CA ARG A 7 24.35 1.89 18.10
C ARG A 7 24.34 2.53 19.48
N ASP A 8 23.23 2.36 20.14
CA ASP A 8 23.09 2.75 21.55
C ASP A 8 23.27 1.49 22.42
N ASN A 9 24.32 1.49 23.22
CA ASN A 9 24.59 0.44 24.19
C ASN A 9 24.37 1.01 25.59
N SER A 10 23.16 0.89 26.13
CA SER A 10 22.80 1.29 27.49
C SER A 10 23.18 2.74 27.82
N GLY A 11 22.82 3.67 26.92
CA GLY A 11 23.11 5.11 27.10
C GLY A 11 24.46 5.57 26.52
N THR A 12 25.29 4.65 26.02
CA THR A 12 26.52 5.01 25.33
C THR A 12 26.34 4.90 23.81
N LEU A 13 26.21 6.05 23.16
CA LEU A 13 26.09 6.13 21.70
C LEU A 13 27.47 5.88 21.06
N THR A 14 27.55 4.83 20.24
CA THR A 14 28.72 4.51 19.41
C THR A 14 28.41 4.79 17.94
N MET A 15 29.36 5.42 17.24
CA MET A 15 29.24 5.68 15.79
C MET A 15 30.49 5.16 15.09
N ARG A 16 30.27 4.50 13.93
CA ARG A 16 31.33 4.07 13.03
C ARG A 16 30.90 4.23 11.59
N THR A 17 31.84 4.38 10.69
CA THR A 17 31.57 4.36 9.25
C THR A 17 31.92 3.01 8.67
N LEU A 18 31.09 2.52 7.73
CA LEU A 18 31.30 1.28 7.00
C LEU A 18 31.09 1.53 5.50
N ASP A 19 31.84 0.83 4.66
CA ASP A 19 31.58 0.88 3.21
C ASP A 19 30.22 0.30 2.87
N ILE A 20 29.53 0.93 1.89
CA ILE A 20 28.19 0.53 1.50
C ILE A 20 28.14 -0.94 1.05
N THR A 21 29.15 -1.41 0.32
CA THR A 21 29.20 -2.79 -0.18
C THR A 21 29.26 -3.79 0.98
N LEU A 22 30.08 -3.49 2.01
CA LEU A 22 30.14 -4.31 3.20
C LEU A 22 28.85 -4.26 4.02
N GLN A 23 28.16 -3.12 4.02
CA GLN A 23 26.85 -3.00 4.69
C GLN A 23 25.78 -3.82 3.96
N ILE A 24 25.76 -3.79 2.63
CA ILE A 24 24.86 -4.60 1.81
C ILE A 24 25.08 -6.10 2.06
N GLU A 25 26.33 -6.54 2.08
CA GLU A 25 26.65 -7.94 2.42
C GLU A 25 26.25 -8.31 3.84
N ALA A 26 26.43 -7.39 4.80
CA ALA A 26 25.99 -7.61 6.17
C ALA A 26 24.46 -7.68 6.32
N MET A 27 23.69 -7.12 5.37
CA MET A 27 22.23 -7.24 5.34
C MET A 27 21.75 -8.55 4.71
N LYS A 28 22.55 -9.20 3.87
CA LYS A 28 22.21 -10.51 3.27
C LYS A 28 22.40 -11.68 4.25
N HIS A 29 23.18 -11.48 5.29
CA HIS A 29 23.51 -12.51 6.25
C HIS A 29 23.13 -12.13 7.68
N GLU A 30 22.51 -13.05 8.41
CA GLU A 30 22.18 -12.84 9.80
C GLU A 30 23.21 -13.51 10.72
N THR A 31 23.53 -12.87 11.84
CA THR A 31 24.40 -13.43 12.86
C THR A 31 23.76 -14.67 13.53
N LYS A 32 24.60 -15.51 14.20
CA LYS A 32 24.11 -16.70 14.91
C LYS A 32 23.04 -16.41 15.96
N ALA A 33 23.04 -15.21 16.56
CA ALA A 33 22.06 -14.77 17.54
C ALA A 33 20.68 -14.45 16.92
N ARG A 34 20.56 -14.37 15.60
CA ARG A 34 19.34 -14.12 14.83
C ARG A 34 18.45 -12.98 15.35
N PRO A 35 19.01 -11.80 15.65
CA PRO A 35 18.26 -10.72 16.29
C PRO A 35 17.08 -10.22 15.43
N ILE A 36 17.22 -10.24 14.11
CA ILE A 36 16.18 -9.78 13.18
C ILE A 36 15.07 -10.83 13.06
N SER A 37 15.43 -12.10 12.93
CA SER A 37 14.45 -13.20 12.88
C SER A 37 13.66 -13.29 14.17
N ASN A 38 14.29 -13.10 15.32
CA ASN A 38 13.65 -13.07 16.62
C ASN A 38 12.69 -11.88 16.73
N LEU A 39 13.12 -10.68 16.33
CA LEU A 39 12.24 -9.50 16.28
C LEU A 39 11.00 -9.75 15.42
N ARG A 40 11.16 -10.32 14.23
CA ARG A 40 10.02 -10.65 13.34
C ARG A 40 9.07 -11.66 13.95
N THR A 41 9.59 -12.61 14.71
CA THR A 41 8.77 -13.57 15.46
C THR A 41 7.99 -12.86 16.57
N SER A 42 8.64 -11.98 17.33
CA SER A 42 7.98 -11.18 18.38
C SER A 42 6.87 -10.28 17.80
N ILE A 43 7.11 -9.66 16.64
CA ILE A 43 6.12 -8.81 15.95
C ILE A 43 4.86 -9.59 15.57
N ARG A 44 4.99 -10.85 15.13
CA ARG A 44 3.82 -11.69 14.75
C ARG A 44 2.83 -11.89 15.91
N HIS A 45 3.31 -11.83 17.13
CA HIS A 45 2.52 -12.03 18.35
C HIS A 45 2.24 -10.73 19.10
N ALA A 46 2.69 -9.59 18.57
CA ALA A 46 2.53 -8.29 19.23
C ALA A 46 1.07 -7.80 19.19
N SER A 47 0.64 -7.21 20.28
CA SER A 47 -0.61 -6.44 20.31
C SER A 47 -0.44 -5.10 19.59
N PRO A 48 -1.53 -4.43 19.12
CA PRO A 48 -1.45 -3.15 18.39
C PRO A 48 -0.68 -2.05 19.12
N ASP A 49 -0.74 -2.02 20.44
CA ASP A 49 -0.09 -1.00 21.28
C ASP A 49 1.32 -1.39 21.76
N CYS A 50 1.82 -2.54 21.32
CA CYS A 50 3.10 -3.05 21.76
C CYS A 50 4.26 -2.24 21.20
N LYS A 51 5.15 -1.79 22.08
CA LYS A 51 6.45 -1.21 21.72
C LYS A 51 7.52 -2.26 21.95
N LEU A 52 8.11 -2.74 20.85
CA LEU A 52 9.15 -3.77 20.96
C LEU A 52 10.52 -3.16 21.24
N GLU A 53 11.04 -3.42 22.41
CA GLU A 53 12.37 -2.94 22.84
C GLU A 53 13.50 -3.53 22.00
N GLU A 54 13.34 -4.78 21.52
CA GLU A 54 14.32 -5.41 20.65
C GLU A 54 14.61 -4.59 19.39
N ALA A 55 13.59 -3.92 18.83
CA ALA A 55 13.76 -3.06 17.65
C ALA A 55 14.66 -1.85 17.97
N GLN A 56 14.65 -1.36 19.20
CA GLN A 56 15.47 -0.20 19.61
C GLN A 56 16.94 -0.57 19.75
N LYS A 57 17.26 -1.82 20.09
CA LYS A 57 18.62 -2.33 20.26
C LYS A 57 19.37 -2.57 18.94
N LEU A 58 18.64 -2.58 17.81
CA LEU A 58 19.26 -2.78 16.50
C LEU A 58 20.10 -1.58 16.09
N THR A 59 21.23 -1.87 15.43
CA THR A 59 22.09 -0.84 14.84
C THR A 59 21.29 -0.01 13.84
N LYS A 60 21.39 1.30 13.93
CA LYS A 60 20.82 2.26 12.99
C LYS A 60 21.82 2.52 11.86
N VAL A 61 21.35 2.50 10.63
CA VAL A 61 22.13 2.75 9.41
C VAL A 61 21.67 4.07 8.81
N ILE A 62 22.55 5.05 8.72
CA ILE A 62 22.29 6.37 8.15
C ILE A 62 22.92 6.43 6.76
N PRO A 63 22.13 6.45 5.68
CA PRO A 63 22.68 6.46 4.32
C PRO A 63 23.07 7.84 3.81
N ALA A 64 22.34 8.89 4.21
CA ALA A 64 22.45 10.23 3.62
C ALA A 64 23.77 10.92 3.92
N ALA A 65 24.31 10.75 5.11
CA ALA A 65 25.53 11.44 5.55
C ALA A 65 26.38 10.62 6.52
N ASN A 66 27.65 11.00 6.59
CA ASN A 66 28.59 10.46 7.58
C ASN A 66 28.68 11.39 8.78
N PHE A 67 28.60 10.80 9.97
CA PHE A 67 28.67 11.51 11.23
C PHE A 67 29.78 10.96 12.13
N ARG A 68 30.34 11.82 12.97
CA ARG A 68 31.18 11.44 14.08
C ARG A 68 30.64 12.04 15.38
N LYS A 69 30.85 11.34 16.48
CA LYS A 69 30.55 11.85 17.81
C LYS A 69 31.59 12.89 18.22
N THR A 70 31.15 14.00 18.79
CA THR A 70 31.96 15.04 19.38
C THR A 70 31.51 15.26 20.82
N THR A 71 32.28 16.05 21.59
CA THR A 71 31.92 16.43 22.96
C THR A 71 30.58 17.17 23.04
N ASN A 72 30.22 17.93 21.99
CA ASN A 72 29.03 18.77 21.94
C ASN A 72 27.90 18.18 21.03
N GLY A 73 27.92 16.86 20.78
CA GLY A 73 26.90 16.22 19.98
C GLY A 73 27.44 15.45 18.77
N THR A 74 26.76 15.52 17.62
CA THR A 74 27.15 14.84 16.38
C THR A 74 27.53 15.85 15.30
N GLN A 75 28.65 15.62 14.63
CA GLN A 75 29.14 16.47 13.54
C GLN A 75 29.09 15.68 12.23
N MET A 76 28.50 16.27 11.17
CA MET A 76 28.57 15.74 9.83
C MET A 76 30.00 15.85 9.30
N THR A 77 30.50 14.77 8.74
CA THR A 77 31.86 14.73 8.13
C THR A 77 31.79 14.69 6.59
N ALA A 78 30.74 14.13 6.03
CA ALA A 78 30.51 14.10 4.59
C ALA A 78 29.02 13.86 4.30
N TYR A 79 28.53 14.41 3.22
CA TYR A 79 27.23 14.10 2.65
C TYR A 79 27.40 13.07 1.53
N ASN A 80 26.53 12.06 1.46
CA ASN A 80 26.65 10.94 0.53
C ASN A 80 25.77 11.07 -0.72
N GLY A 81 24.79 11.96 -0.70
CA GLY A 81 23.80 12.08 -1.78
C GLY A 81 22.85 10.89 -1.89
N ILE A 82 22.71 10.08 -0.84
CA ILE A 82 21.75 8.98 -0.80
C ILE A 82 20.46 9.47 -0.15
N VAL A 83 19.36 9.28 -0.86
CA VAL A 83 18.02 9.50 -0.35
C VAL A 83 17.37 8.15 -0.07
N GLN A 84 16.80 8.02 1.12
CA GLN A 84 15.99 6.87 1.52
C GLN A 84 14.51 7.24 1.48
N ILE A 85 13.73 6.45 0.76
CA ILE A 85 12.27 6.45 0.83
C ILE A 85 11.78 5.12 1.40
N GLU A 86 10.57 5.10 1.90
CA GLU A 86 10.03 3.95 2.63
C GLU A 86 8.60 3.66 2.22
N VAL A 87 8.32 2.37 1.99
CA VAL A 87 6.96 1.84 1.94
C VAL A 87 6.79 0.99 3.19
N ASN A 88 5.86 1.39 4.05
CA ASN A 88 5.64 0.74 5.35
C ASN A 88 4.27 0.05 5.38
N HIS A 89 4.00 -0.67 6.49
CA HIS A 89 2.71 -1.32 6.77
C HIS A 89 2.28 -2.39 5.76
N LEU A 90 3.24 -3.03 5.09
CA LEU A 90 2.97 -4.17 4.22
C LEU A 90 2.51 -5.38 5.04
N ALA A 91 1.44 -6.04 4.60
CA ALA A 91 0.80 -7.08 5.41
C ALA A 91 1.61 -8.38 5.47
N ASN A 92 2.30 -8.72 4.38
CA ASN A 92 2.97 -10.01 4.22
C ASN A 92 4.23 -9.92 3.34
N ARG A 93 4.95 -11.02 3.23
CA ARG A 93 6.17 -11.11 2.42
C ARG A 93 5.91 -10.93 0.92
N THR A 94 4.74 -11.31 0.45
CA THR A 94 4.37 -11.17 -0.96
C THR A 94 4.29 -9.69 -1.35
N GLU A 95 3.64 -8.85 -0.54
CA GLU A 95 3.60 -7.40 -0.74
C GLU A 95 5.00 -6.78 -0.69
N VAL A 96 5.83 -7.21 0.27
CA VAL A 96 7.23 -6.77 0.37
C VAL A 96 8.02 -7.09 -0.89
N ASN A 97 7.90 -8.32 -1.40
CA ASN A 97 8.60 -8.74 -2.61
C ASN A 97 8.11 -7.99 -3.84
N ARG A 98 6.80 -7.73 -3.95
CA ARG A 98 6.21 -6.91 -5.02
C ARG A 98 6.84 -5.53 -5.06
N VAL A 99 6.83 -4.80 -3.95
CA VAL A 99 7.42 -3.46 -3.85
C VAL A 99 8.91 -3.48 -4.17
N LYS A 100 9.65 -4.51 -3.74
CA LYS A 100 11.08 -4.66 -4.08
C LYS A 100 11.29 -4.85 -5.58
N GLN A 101 10.46 -5.65 -6.23
CA GLN A 101 10.53 -5.88 -7.68
C GLN A 101 10.21 -4.60 -8.45
N GLU A 102 9.12 -3.92 -8.13
CA GLU A 102 8.74 -2.63 -8.72
C GLU A 102 9.85 -1.58 -8.55
N ALA A 103 10.45 -1.50 -7.36
CA ALA A 103 11.58 -0.61 -7.11
C ALA A 103 12.83 -1.01 -7.92
N ALA A 104 13.06 -2.30 -8.13
CA ALA A 104 14.21 -2.79 -8.90
C ALA A 104 14.10 -2.54 -10.41
N GLU A 105 12.88 -2.36 -10.95
CA GLU A 105 12.64 -1.99 -12.33
C GLU A 105 13.07 -0.55 -12.65
N LEU A 106 13.14 0.31 -11.62
CA LEU A 106 13.64 1.68 -11.77
C LEU A 106 15.16 1.69 -11.88
N THR A 107 15.69 2.15 -13.02
CA THR A 107 17.14 2.23 -13.27
C THR A 107 17.90 3.10 -12.26
N GLN A 108 17.20 4.00 -11.56
CA GLN A 108 17.74 4.90 -10.54
C GLN A 108 17.89 4.24 -9.17
N THR A 109 17.28 3.08 -8.94
CA THR A 109 17.33 2.42 -7.65
C THR A 109 18.72 1.85 -7.36
N LEU A 110 19.39 2.38 -6.34
CA LEU A 110 20.66 1.88 -5.84
C LEU A 110 20.48 0.59 -5.03
N ALA A 111 19.51 0.57 -4.13
CA ALA A 111 19.18 -0.59 -3.31
C ALA A 111 17.70 -0.60 -2.93
N ALA A 112 17.10 -1.80 -2.88
CA ALA A 112 15.76 -2.02 -2.35
C ALA A 112 15.78 -3.27 -1.46
N PHE A 113 15.33 -3.13 -0.21
CA PHE A 113 15.42 -4.21 0.77
C PHE A 113 14.31 -4.15 1.82
N MET A 114 14.02 -5.33 2.35
CA MET A 114 13.04 -5.49 3.43
C MET A 114 13.54 -4.88 4.74
N GLY A 115 12.73 -4.08 5.40
CA GLY A 115 13.03 -3.53 6.72
C GLY A 115 13.10 -4.58 7.83
N SER A 116 13.61 -4.17 9.00
CA SER A 116 13.82 -5.07 10.15
C SER A 116 12.53 -5.74 10.65
N SER A 117 11.39 -5.07 10.55
CA SER A 117 10.09 -5.64 10.93
C SER A 117 9.60 -6.76 10.00
N GLY A 118 10.08 -6.81 8.76
CA GLY A 118 9.55 -7.68 7.72
C GLY A 118 8.31 -7.13 7.00
N HIS A 119 7.84 -5.93 7.36
CA HIS A 119 6.60 -5.30 6.89
C HIS A 119 6.84 -3.94 6.25
N SER A 120 8.03 -3.73 5.70
CA SER A 120 8.39 -2.48 5.02
C SER A 120 9.48 -2.73 3.99
N VAL A 121 9.56 -1.86 3.00
CA VAL A 121 10.65 -1.80 2.03
C VAL A 121 11.34 -0.44 2.15
N LYS A 122 12.68 -0.46 2.14
CA LYS A 122 13.52 0.72 2.10
C LYS A 122 14.15 0.78 0.71
N ILE A 123 14.07 1.95 0.07
CA ILE A 123 14.59 2.17 -1.28
C ILE A 123 15.58 3.31 -1.20
N TRP A 124 16.80 3.09 -1.73
CA TRP A 124 17.86 4.07 -1.78
C TRP A 124 18.10 4.51 -3.21
N LEU A 125 18.19 5.84 -3.41
CA LEU A 125 18.50 6.47 -4.69
C LEU A 125 19.69 7.41 -4.53
N ARG A 126 20.47 7.62 -5.61
CA ARG A 126 21.64 8.51 -5.61
C ARG A 126 21.35 9.83 -6.30
N PHE A 127 21.75 10.90 -5.65
CA PHE A 127 21.60 12.27 -6.15
C PHE A 127 22.94 13.00 -6.13
N THR A 128 23.21 13.79 -7.16
CA THR A 128 24.37 14.69 -7.22
C THR A 128 23.99 15.97 -7.95
N ARG A 129 24.90 16.98 -7.88
CA ARG A 129 24.87 18.11 -8.81
C ARG A 129 25.27 17.66 -10.23
N PRO A 130 24.97 18.44 -11.30
CA PRO A 130 25.37 18.09 -12.66
C PRO A 130 26.88 17.90 -12.85
N ASP A 131 27.71 18.62 -12.08
CA ASP A 131 29.16 18.50 -12.05
C ASP A 131 29.66 17.31 -11.21
N LYS A 132 28.73 16.44 -10.77
CA LYS A 132 28.97 15.28 -9.89
C LYS A 132 29.45 15.66 -8.47
N SER A 133 29.46 16.95 -8.11
CA SER A 133 29.79 17.38 -6.74
C SER A 133 28.61 17.14 -5.78
N LEU A 134 28.94 17.14 -4.49
CA LEU A 134 27.96 17.06 -3.39
C LEU A 134 28.14 18.26 -2.45
N PRO A 135 27.08 18.68 -1.74
CA PRO A 135 27.17 19.68 -0.69
C PRO A 135 28.26 19.37 0.34
N LYS A 136 28.99 20.39 0.75
CA LYS A 136 30.08 20.28 1.73
C LYS A 136 29.67 20.77 3.12
N SER A 137 28.83 21.80 3.20
CA SER A 137 28.30 22.28 4.47
C SER A 137 27.04 21.51 4.87
N ARG A 138 26.73 21.51 6.16
CA ARG A 138 25.52 20.85 6.68
C ARG A 138 24.25 21.55 6.17
N GLU A 139 24.25 22.87 6.13
CA GLU A 139 23.11 23.67 5.69
C GLU A 139 22.77 23.40 4.22
N GLU A 140 23.80 23.43 3.34
CA GLU A 140 23.59 23.06 1.92
C GLU A 140 23.12 21.63 1.76
N ALA A 141 23.62 20.68 2.58
CA ALA A 141 23.23 19.29 2.52
C ALA A 141 21.77 19.08 2.96
N GLU A 142 21.30 19.80 4.00
CA GLU A 142 19.91 19.77 4.44
C GLU A 142 18.95 20.27 3.36
N ILE A 143 19.29 21.38 2.70
CA ILE A 143 18.50 21.91 1.57
C ILE A 143 18.51 20.92 0.39
N PHE A 144 19.68 20.41 0.03
CA PHE A 144 19.82 19.44 -1.06
C PHE A 144 19.02 18.16 -0.78
N GLN A 145 19.11 17.62 0.44
CA GLN A 145 18.39 16.41 0.86
C GLN A 145 16.88 16.59 0.78
N ALA A 146 16.37 17.76 1.18
CA ALA A 146 14.96 18.07 1.12
C ALA A 146 14.43 18.03 -0.32
N HIS A 147 15.10 18.70 -1.25
CA HIS A 147 14.72 18.69 -2.67
C HIS A 147 14.91 17.32 -3.33
N ALA A 148 16.00 16.63 -3.00
CA ALA A 148 16.27 15.29 -3.52
C ALA A 148 15.22 14.27 -3.05
N TYR A 149 14.77 14.37 -1.79
CA TYR A 149 13.69 13.54 -1.25
C TYR A 149 12.37 13.72 -2.01
N ARG A 150 11.95 14.98 -2.23
CA ARG A 150 10.73 15.28 -3.03
C ARG A 150 10.82 14.66 -4.41
N LYS A 151 11.97 14.84 -5.08
CA LYS A 151 12.18 14.27 -6.42
C LYS A 151 12.19 12.76 -6.41
N ALA A 152 12.75 12.12 -5.37
CA ALA A 152 12.74 10.68 -5.19
C ALA A 152 11.30 10.15 -5.03
N VAL A 153 10.49 10.79 -4.18
CA VAL A 153 9.07 10.43 -3.99
C VAL A 153 8.30 10.59 -5.29
N GLY A 154 8.42 11.73 -5.98
CA GLY A 154 7.73 11.98 -7.26
C GLY A 154 8.12 11.01 -8.38
N LEU A 155 9.35 10.48 -8.35
CA LEU A 155 9.83 9.50 -9.32
C LEU A 155 9.33 8.08 -8.99
N CYS A 156 9.33 7.71 -7.72
CA CYS A 156 9.05 6.33 -7.31
C CYS A 156 7.54 6.07 -7.10
N GLN A 157 6.77 7.06 -6.60
CA GLN A 157 5.35 6.85 -6.29
C GLN A 157 4.53 6.32 -7.48
N PRO A 158 4.68 6.82 -8.73
CA PRO A 158 3.93 6.30 -9.87
C PRO A 158 4.30 4.85 -10.26
N ALA A 159 5.49 4.40 -9.87
CA ALA A 159 6.00 3.07 -10.19
C ALA A 159 5.71 2.02 -9.12
N LEU A 160 5.22 2.44 -7.95
CA LEU A 160 4.97 1.56 -6.81
C LEU A 160 3.47 1.36 -6.60
N SER A 161 3.06 0.12 -6.37
CA SER A 161 1.66 -0.25 -6.06
C SER A 161 1.19 0.21 -4.68
N TYR A 162 2.12 0.60 -3.80
CA TYR A 162 1.84 1.01 -2.43
C TYR A 162 2.34 2.43 -2.18
N ALA A 163 1.62 3.16 -1.33
CA ALA A 163 1.96 4.53 -0.99
C ALA A 163 3.30 4.63 -0.25
N ILE A 164 4.16 5.57 -0.68
CA ILE A 164 5.37 5.93 0.03
C ILE A 164 4.97 6.68 1.31
N GLU A 165 5.54 6.26 2.45
CA GLU A 165 5.36 6.99 3.70
C GLU A 165 6.21 8.27 3.69
N LEU A 166 5.51 9.41 3.64
CA LEU A 166 6.15 10.71 3.65
C LEU A 166 6.74 11.02 5.03
N LYS A 167 8.02 11.35 5.06
CA LYS A 167 8.75 11.73 6.28
C LYS A 167 9.51 13.02 6.05
N LYS A 168 9.71 13.76 7.15
CA LYS A 168 10.62 14.92 7.11
C LYS A 168 12.02 14.42 6.75
N PRO A 169 12.61 14.83 5.61
CA PRO A 169 13.95 14.40 5.22
C PRO A 169 15.00 15.11 6.06
N THR A 170 15.62 14.35 6.92
CA THR A 170 16.76 14.82 7.73
C THR A 170 18.02 14.06 7.30
N LEU A 171 19.20 14.67 7.51
CA LEU A 171 20.48 14.04 7.17
C LEU A 171 20.77 12.81 8.02
N ASP A 172 20.17 12.71 9.19
CA ASP A 172 20.28 11.61 10.15
C ASP A 172 19.14 10.59 10.05
N GLN A 173 18.30 10.70 9.02
CA GLN A 173 17.28 9.68 8.72
C GLN A 173 17.96 8.31 8.60
N PHE A 174 17.45 7.35 9.35
CA PHE A 174 18.04 6.02 9.43
C PHE A 174 17.05 4.91 9.10
N CYS A 175 17.56 3.78 8.65
CA CYS A 175 16.90 2.49 8.78
C CYS A 175 17.60 1.67 9.88
N ARG A 176 16.90 0.68 10.44
CA ARG A 176 17.52 -0.29 11.33
C ARG A 176 18.23 -1.37 10.52
N GLN A 177 19.30 -1.93 11.08
CA GLN A 177 19.93 -3.12 10.52
C GLN A 177 18.86 -4.18 10.24
N THR A 178 18.92 -4.77 9.07
CA THR A 178 17.95 -5.76 8.61
C THR A 178 18.64 -7.03 8.12
N TYR A 179 17.84 -8.06 7.87
CA TYR A 179 18.21 -9.29 7.21
C TYR A 179 17.30 -9.50 6.00
N ASP A 180 17.87 -9.48 4.81
CA ASP A 180 17.18 -9.74 3.54
C ASP A 180 18.16 -10.43 2.56
N PRO A 181 18.14 -11.77 2.46
CA PRO A 181 19.02 -12.51 1.55
C PRO A 181 18.74 -12.19 0.07
N GLU A 182 17.54 -11.72 -0.25
CA GLU A 182 17.11 -11.35 -1.61
C GLU A 182 17.11 -9.83 -1.82
N LEU A 183 17.97 -9.10 -1.12
CA LEU A 183 18.15 -7.67 -1.25
C LEU A 183 18.58 -7.32 -2.68
N TYR A 184 17.91 -6.33 -3.30
CA TYR A 184 18.35 -5.75 -4.56
C TYR A 184 19.44 -4.71 -4.33
N TYR A 185 20.52 -4.78 -5.08
CA TYR A 185 21.59 -3.79 -5.07
C TYR A 185 22.19 -3.62 -6.46
N ASN A 186 22.16 -2.37 -6.97
CA ASN A 186 22.75 -2.00 -8.24
C ASN A 186 23.76 -0.85 -8.07
N PRO A 187 25.06 -1.13 -7.96
CA PRO A 187 26.10 -0.10 -7.84
C PRO A 187 26.17 0.82 -9.04
N ASP A 188 25.72 0.36 -10.22
CA ASP A 188 25.71 1.11 -11.48
C ASP A 188 24.38 1.83 -11.74
N SER A 189 23.53 1.97 -10.69
CA SER A 189 22.26 2.68 -10.82
C SER A 189 22.45 4.11 -11.35
N THR A 190 21.48 4.55 -12.16
CA THR A 190 21.48 5.89 -12.72
C THR A 190 21.43 6.96 -11.64
N VAL A 191 22.40 7.85 -11.63
CA VAL A 191 22.43 8.98 -10.66
C VAL A 191 21.46 10.06 -11.12
N ILE A 192 20.67 10.57 -10.17
CA ILE A 192 19.71 11.64 -10.44
C ILE A 192 20.39 12.99 -10.23
N TYR A 193 20.39 13.83 -11.26
CA TYR A 193 21.00 15.15 -11.21
C TYR A 193 20.02 16.19 -10.69
N MET A 194 20.46 16.97 -9.68
CA MET A 194 19.74 18.14 -9.17
C MET A 194 20.29 19.38 -9.87
N ARG A 195 19.50 19.95 -10.79
CA ARG A 195 19.84 21.20 -11.50
C ARG A 195 19.58 22.38 -10.57
N GLN A 196 20.44 23.39 -10.63
CA GLN A 196 20.41 24.59 -9.78
C GLN A 196 19.50 25.70 -10.28
N PRO A 197 19.16 26.67 -9.39
CA PRO A 197 19.56 26.81 -8.01
C PRO A 197 18.65 26.06 -7.04
N LEU A 198 19.24 25.35 -6.08
CA LEU A 198 18.52 24.75 -4.95
C LEU A 198 18.49 25.77 -3.80
N GLU A 199 18.06 26.98 -4.10
CA GLU A 199 17.78 27.93 -3.04
C GLU A 199 16.45 27.56 -2.40
N MET A 200 16.45 27.30 -1.11
CA MET A 200 15.22 27.52 -0.35
C MET A 200 14.82 28.93 -0.68
N PRO A 201 13.57 29.17 -1.12
CA PRO A 201 13.14 30.53 -1.38
C PRO A 201 13.51 31.34 -0.14
N SER A 202 14.44 32.29 -0.31
CA SER A 202 14.84 33.22 0.75
C SER A 202 13.71 34.16 1.15
N ASP A 203 12.55 33.94 0.54
CA ASP A 203 11.39 34.77 0.67
C ASP A 203 10.71 34.51 2.03
N THR A 204 10.46 35.59 2.74
CA THR A 204 9.65 35.65 3.96
C THR A 204 8.31 34.93 3.82
N THR A 205 7.73 34.87 2.62
CA THR A 205 6.50 34.16 2.29
C THR A 205 6.56 32.66 2.53
N TYR A 206 7.64 32.00 2.19
CA TYR A 206 7.83 30.56 2.45
C TYR A 206 8.06 30.27 3.94
N LYS A 207 8.75 31.17 4.65
CA LYS A 207 8.91 31.09 6.11
C LYS A 207 7.56 31.33 6.82
N GLU A 208 6.76 32.25 6.31
CA GLU A 208 5.43 32.54 6.84
C GLU A 208 4.46 31.35 6.66
N THR A 209 4.63 30.53 5.61
CA THR A 209 3.79 29.33 5.39
C THR A 209 4.05 28.24 6.43
N VAL A 210 5.32 28.01 6.73
CA VAL A 210 5.71 27.01 7.75
C VAL A 210 5.26 27.46 9.14
N GLN A 211 5.06 28.75 9.35
CA GLN A 211 4.68 29.38 10.61
C GLN A 211 3.23 29.87 10.65
N ALA A 212 2.47 29.84 9.54
CA ALA A 212 1.11 30.35 9.48
C ALA A 212 0.17 29.55 10.39
N GLU A 213 -0.18 30.16 11.52
CA GLU A 213 -1.03 29.53 12.53
C GLU A 213 -2.47 29.27 12.04
N ASN A 214 -2.93 29.96 11.00
CA ASN A 214 -4.30 29.96 10.50
C ASN A 214 -4.47 29.29 9.12
N SER A 215 -3.45 28.59 8.59
CA SER A 215 -3.63 27.84 7.35
C SER A 215 -4.44 26.57 7.64
N PRO A 216 -5.49 26.26 6.85
CA PRO A 216 -6.19 24.98 6.93
C PRO A 216 -5.26 23.80 6.74
N PHE A 217 -4.12 24.01 6.07
CA PHE A 217 -3.07 23.05 5.81
C PHE A 217 -1.83 23.27 6.70
N LYS A 218 -2.05 23.75 7.91
CA LYS A 218 -1.01 24.01 8.93
C LYS A 218 -0.01 22.84 9.13
N ARG A 219 -0.43 21.63 8.80
CA ARG A 219 0.39 20.42 8.89
C ARG A 219 1.09 20.04 7.60
N LEU A 220 0.74 20.67 6.50
CA LEU A 220 1.39 20.45 5.22
C LEU A 220 2.71 21.21 5.24
N ILE A 221 3.81 20.49 5.39
CA ILE A 221 5.14 21.04 5.26
C ILE A 221 5.49 20.98 3.78
N PRO A 222 5.80 22.11 3.11
CA PRO A 222 6.17 22.09 1.70
C PRO A 222 7.22 21.02 1.41
N GLY A 223 6.89 20.06 0.54
CA GLY A 223 7.74 18.94 0.19
C GLY A 223 7.51 17.65 0.98
N TYR A 224 6.60 17.66 1.94
CA TYR A 224 6.26 16.48 2.77
C TYR A 224 4.77 16.19 2.80
N ASP A 225 4.02 17.00 2.11
CA ASP A 225 2.57 16.92 2.05
C ASP A 225 2.15 15.70 1.24
N SER A 226 0.97 15.18 1.54
CA SER A 226 0.35 14.16 0.69
C SER A 226 0.15 14.73 -0.71
N PHE A 227 0.67 14.06 -1.74
CA PHE A 227 0.44 14.44 -3.14
C PHE A 227 -1.05 14.51 -3.46
N ASP A 228 -1.83 13.61 -2.89
CA ASP A 228 -3.28 13.55 -3.12
C ASP A 228 -3.99 14.79 -2.58
N THR A 229 -3.60 15.25 -1.39
CA THR A 229 -4.17 16.46 -0.78
C THR A 229 -3.82 17.71 -1.58
N LEU A 230 -2.56 17.87 -1.98
CA LEU A 230 -2.14 19.02 -2.80
C LEU A 230 -2.75 18.97 -4.19
N SER A 231 -2.90 17.79 -4.80
CA SER A 231 -3.57 17.60 -6.08
C SER A 231 -5.05 17.98 -6.00
N ALA A 232 -5.75 17.56 -4.94
CA ALA A 232 -7.15 17.92 -4.71
C ALA A 232 -7.33 19.44 -4.53
N LEU A 233 -6.40 20.09 -3.81
CA LEU A 233 -6.36 21.54 -3.67
C LEU A 233 -6.16 22.26 -5.00
N PHE A 234 -5.25 21.74 -5.83
CA PHE A 234 -5.01 22.29 -7.15
C PHE A 234 -6.27 22.21 -8.02
N GLU A 235 -6.97 21.08 -8.03
CA GLU A 235 -8.23 20.93 -8.77
C GLU A 235 -9.31 21.93 -8.31
N VAL A 236 -9.43 22.16 -7.01
CA VAL A 236 -10.36 23.16 -6.48
C VAL A 236 -9.93 24.58 -6.88
N ALA A 237 -8.63 24.89 -6.80
CA ALA A 237 -8.09 26.19 -7.20
C ALA A 237 -8.32 26.45 -8.71
N LEU A 238 -8.16 25.40 -9.53
CA LEU A 238 -8.40 25.43 -10.97
C LEU A 238 -9.87 25.66 -11.31
N ASN A 239 -10.79 24.90 -10.69
CA ASN A 239 -12.22 25.06 -10.90
C ASN A 239 -12.69 26.47 -10.50
N LYS A 240 -12.17 27.00 -9.41
CA LYS A 240 -12.46 28.36 -8.98
C LYS A 240 -11.91 29.40 -9.96
N ALA A 241 -10.74 29.20 -10.52
CA ALA A 241 -10.18 30.08 -11.54
C ALA A 241 -11.04 30.10 -12.81
N TYR A 242 -11.53 28.95 -13.27
CA TYR A 242 -12.47 28.86 -14.38
C TYR A 242 -13.78 29.57 -14.10
N HIS A 243 -14.36 29.39 -12.91
CA HIS A 243 -15.61 30.04 -12.51
C HIS A 243 -15.46 31.56 -12.48
N SER A 244 -14.41 32.09 -11.85
CA SER A 244 -14.13 33.52 -11.79
C SER A 244 -13.92 34.11 -13.18
N LEU A 245 -13.25 33.38 -14.09
CA LEU A 245 -13.06 33.85 -15.45
C LEU A 245 -14.38 33.87 -16.24
N SER A 246 -15.22 32.85 -16.10
CA SER A 246 -16.51 32.76 -16.78
C SER A 246 -17.50 33.85 -16.32
N GLU A 247 -17.45 34.29 -15.06
CA GLU A 247 -18.22 35.40 -14.55
C GLU A 247 -17.76 36.75 -15.12
N LEU A 248 -16.45 36.95 -15.28
CA LEU A 248 -15.85 38.17 -15.80
C LEU A 248 -15.93 38.26 -17.33
N HIS A 249 -15.84 37.14 -18.02
CA HIS A 249 -15.75 37.02 -19.47
C HIS A 249 -16.59 35.84 -20.00
N PRO A 250 -17.91 35.99 -20.18
CA PRO A 250 -18.81 34.87 -20.54
C PRO A 250 -18.53 34.22 -21.91
N ASN A 251 -17.75 34.89 -22.79
CA ASN A 251 -17.47 34.43 -24.17
C ASN A 251 -16.01 34.05 -24.43
N VAL A 252 -15.22 33.81 -23.39
CA VAL A 252 -13.79 33.44 -23.58
C VAL A 252 -13.68 32.01 -24.05
N HIS A 253 -13.23 31.83 -25.28
CA HIS A 253 -12.77 30.56 -25.81
C HIS A 253 -11.26 30.47 -25.61
N LEU A 254 -10.79 29.54 -24.77
CA LEU A 254 -9.37 29.35 -24.37
C LEU A 254 -8.47 28.88 -25.55
N HIS A 255 -8.49 29.60 -26.68
CA HIS A 255 -7.74 29.22 -27.89
C HIS A 255 -6.51 30.10 -28.13
N SER A 256 -6.36 31.24 -27.44
CA SER A 256 -5.24 32.16 -27.58
C SER A 256 -4.38 32.29 -26.32
N ASP A 257 -3.15 32.79 -26.46
CA ASP A 257 -2.25 33.07 -25.33
C ASP A 257 -2.81 34.18 -24.43
N ASP A 258 -3.50 35.14 -25.04
CA ASP A 258 -4.10 36.26 -24.35
C ASP A 258 -5.27 35.82 -23.43
N ASP A 259 -5.97 34.76 -23.83
CA ASP A 259 -7.07 34.20 -23.03
C ASP A 259 -6.55 33.29 -21.89
N LEU A 260 -5.45 32.58 -22.11
CA LEU A 260 -4.88 31.67 -21.12
C LEU A 260 -4.21 32.41 -19.95
N LYS A 261 -3.55 33.54 -20.22
CA LYS A 261 -2.78 34.27 -19.21
C LYS A 261 -3.61 34.74 -18.01
N PRO A 262 -4.82 35.34 -18.17
CA PRO A 262 -5.68 35.68 -17.03
C PRO A 262 -6.07 34.46 -16.19
N LEU A 263 -6.38 33.35 -16.82
CA LEU A 263 -6.69 32.09 -16.13
C LEU A 263 -5.49 31.59 -15.33
N LEU A 264 -4.29 31.61 -15.89
CA LEU A 264 -3.07 31.19 -15.21
C LEU A 264 -2.73 32.09 -14.02
N VAL A 265 -2.94 33.39 -14.12
CA VAL A 265 -2.76 34.34 -13.00
C VAL A 265 -3.72 34.00 -11.88
N GLN A 266 -5.02 33.87 -12.18
CA GLN A 266 -6.03 33.53 -11.18
C GLN A 266 -5.78 32.15 -10.55
N LEU A 267 -5.38 31.16 -11.34
CA LEU A 267 -4.99 29.84 -10.85
C LEU A 267 -3.79 29.94 -9.90
N ALA A 268 -2.72 30.64 -10.31
CA ALA A 268 -1.53 30.80 -9.50
C ALA A 268 -1.81 31.54 -8.19
N GLU A 269 -2.67 32.57 -8.19
CA GLU A 269 -3.13 33.27 -6.99
C GLU A 269 -3.92 32.36 -6.06
N ASN A 270 -4.85 31.57 -6.60
CA ASN A 270 -5.62 30.60 -5.81
C ASN A 270 -4.71 29.52 -5.20
N CYS A 271 -3.75 29.00 -5.97
CA CYS A 271 -2.78 28.03 -5.48
C CYS A 271 -1.88 28.64 -4.40
N PHE A 272 -1.37 29.84 -4.60
CA PHE A 272 -0.58 30.59 -3.61
C PHE A 272 -1.33 30.78 -2.31
N GLN A 273 -2.58 31.24 -2.39
CA GLN A 273 -3.44 31.45 -1.22
C GLN A 273 -3.75 30.15 -0.47
N SER A 274 -3.84 29.02 -1.22
CA SER A 274 -4.08 27.69 -0.66
C SER A 274 -2.83 27.04 -0.07
N GLY A 275 -1.66 27.64 -0.24
CA GLY A 275 -0.40 27.11 0.26
C GLY A 275 0.20 25.99 -0.60
N ILE A 276 -0.18 25.89 -1.87
CA ILE A 276 0.45 24.96 -2.81
C ILE A 276 1.81 25.53 -3.22
N PRO A 277 2.92 24.74 -3.15
CA PRO A 277 4.23 25.22 -3.57
C PRO A 277 4.31 25.60 -5.04
N GLU A 278 5.19 26.56 -5.39
CA GLU A 278 5.36 27.09 -6.75
C GLU A 278 5.63 25.99 -7.77
N GLU A 279 6.55 25.07 -7.46
CA GLU A 279 6.95 24.00 -8.39
C GLU A 279 5.81 23.01 -8.68
N GLU A 280 5.02 22.65 -7.66
CA GLU A 280 3.83 21.81 -7.82
C GLU A 280 2.74 22.52 -8.62
N THR A 281 2.49 23.78 -8.34
CA THR A 281 1.54 24.60 -9.12
C THR A 281 1.93 24.65 -10.59
N ALA A 282 3.20 24.94 -10.88
CA ALA A 282 3.71 24.96 -12.26
C ALA A 282 3.61 23.60 -12.93
N ARG A 283 4.00 22.53 -12.24
CA ARG A 283 3.98 21.16 -12.77
C ARG A 283 2.58 20.70 -13.13
N TRP A 284 1.61 20.90 -12.25
CA TRP A 284 0.24 20.47 -12.49
C TRP A 284 -0.47 21.35 -13.52
N ALA A 285 -0.18 22.65 -13.55
CA ALA A 285 -0.66 23.53 -14.60
C ALA A 285 -0.12 23.12 -15.98
N ILE A 286 1.17 22.76 -16.08
CA ILE A 286 1.77 22.24 -17.31
C ILE A 286 1.11 20.93 -17.73
N ALA A 287 0.86 20.01 -16.79
CA ALA A 287 0.19 18.75 -17.08
C ALA A 287 -1.26 18.97 -17.56
N HIS A 288 -2.00 19.88 -16.93
CA HIS A 288 -3.39 20.21 -17.29
C HIS A 288 -3.47 20.86 -18.69
N PHE A 289 -2.55 21.80 -19.00
CA PHE A 289 -2.51 22.52 -20.28
C PHE A 289 -1.50 21.94 -21.28
N TYR A 290 -1.14 20.65 -21.14
CA TYR A 290 -0.11 19.97 -21.91
C TYR A 290 -0.27 20.10 -23.43
N THR A 291 -1.49 20.04 -23.95
CA THR A 291 -1.80 20.13 -25.38
C THR A 291 -1.46 21.50 -25.99
N GLN A 292 -1.32 22.52 -25.18
CA GLN A 292 -1.08 23.90 -25.63
C GLN A 292 0.42 24.25 -25.76
N LYS A 293 1.34 23.34 -25.34
CA LYS A 293 2.81 23.51 -25.43
C LYS A 293 3.35 24.83 -24.87
N LYS A 294 2.75 25.38 -23.81
CA LYS A 294 3.06 26.70 -23.26
C LYS A 294 3.80 26.66 -21.92
N GLU A 295 4.70 25.70 -21.76
CA GLU A 295 5.43 25.51 -20.50
C GLU A 295 6.12 26.80 -20.01
N PHE A 296 6.76 27.54 -20.92
CA PHE A 296 7.46 28.77 -20.56
C PHE A 296 6.50 29.85 -20.02
N LEU A 297 5.35 30.05 -20.67
CA LEU A 297 4.34 31.00 -20.24
C LEU A 297 3.79 30.64 -18.85
N ILE A 298 3.51 29.34 -18.62
CA ILE A 298 2.97 28.84 -17.35
C ILE A 298 3.99 29.07 -16.24
N ARG A 299 5.25 28.64 -16.42
CA ARG A 299 6.30 28.84 -15.41
C ARG A 299 6.53 30.31 -15.08
N GLN A 300 6.63 31.16 -16.10
CA GLN A 300 6.83 32.59 -15.92
C GLN A 300 5.65 33.25 -15.18
N THR A 301 4.41 32.87 -15.51
CA THR A 301 3.22 33.43 -14.85
C THR A 301 3.14 33.01 -13.40
N VAL A 302 3.33 31.71 -13.12
CA VAL A 302 3.33 31.19 -11.74
C VAL A 302 4.44 31.87 -10.92
N GLN A 303 5.65 31.93 -11.43
CA GLN A 303 6.77 32.58 -10.75
C GLN A 303 6.49 34.06 -10.45
N ASN A 304 5.96 34.81 -11.42
CA ASN A 304 5.63 36.21 -11.21
C ASN A 304 4.58 36.43 -10.11
N VAL A 305 3.56 35.57 -10.05
CA VAL A 305 2.54 35.64 -8.99
C VAL A 305 3.16 35.32 -7.63
N TYR A 306 3.95 34.25 -7.54
CA TYR A 306 4.56 33.82 -6.27
C TYR A 306 5.60 34.82 -5.74
N LEU A 307 6.32 35.54 -6.61
CA LEU A 307 7.26 36.58 -6.22
C LEU A 307 6.57 37.86 -5.71
N ASN A 308 5.40 38.20 -6.24
CA ASN A 308 4.73 39.48 -5.94
C ASN A 308 3.60 39.35 -4.90
N ALA A 309 3.04 38.15 -4.71
CA ALA A 309 1.94 37.92 -3.77
C ALA A 309 2.45 37.85 -2.32
N LYS A 310 1.60 38.24 -1.38
CA LYS A 310 1.87 38.17 0.06
C LYS A 310 0.84 37.29 0.76
N GLY A 311 1.26 36.60 1.81
CA GLY A 311 0.35 35.79 2.62
C GLY A 311 0.11 34.41 2.04
N PHE A 312 1.16 33.71 1.66
CA PHE A 312 1.12 32.33 1.20
C PHE A 312 0.39 31.44 2.20
N GLY A 313 -0.62 30.66 1.75
CA GLY A 313 -1.41 29.79 2.60
C GLY A 313 -2.38 30.50 3.58
N LYS A 314 -2.53 31.82 3.52
CA LYS A 314 -3.38 32.58 4.47
C LYS A 314 -4.86 32.64 4.10
N LYS A 315 -5.21 32.40 2.84
CA LYS A 315 -6.60 32.36 2.38
C LYS A 315 -6.82 31.11 1.56
N SER A 316 -7.62 30.23 2.08
CA SER A 316 -8.09 29.10 1.28
C SER A 316 -9.22 29.53 0.34
N PRO A 317 -9.21 29.18 -0.95
CA PRO A 317 -10.36 29.34 -1.84
C PRO A 317 -11.48 28.37 -1.51
N LEU A 318 -11.29 27.47 -0.54
CA LEU A 318 -12.22 26.44 -0.15
C LEU A 318 -13.33 26.98 0.74
N SER A 319 -14.54 26.45 0.58
CA SER A 319 -15.56 26.57 1.61
C SER A 319 -15.16 25.76 2.86
N ALA A 320 -15.74 26.08 4.01
CA ALA A 320 -15.49 25.36 5.25
C ALA A 320 -15.81 23.84 5.12
N GLU A 321 -16.78 23.48 4.29
CA GLU A 321 -17.15 22.10 4.02
C GLU A 321 -16.08 21.40 3.16
N GLN A 322 -15.61 22.03 2.09
CA GLN A 322 -14.53 21.51 1.25
C GLN A 322 -13.24 21.31 2.05
N GLU A 323 -12.92 22.29 2.90
CA GLU A 323 -11.77 22.20 3.80
C GLU A 323 -11.89 20.99 4.76
N LEU A 324 -13.08 20.80 5.34
CA LEU A 324 -13.34 19.67 6.23
C LEU A 324 -13.16 18.33 5.49
N GLU A 325 -13.67 18.21 4.26
CA GLU A 325 -13.52 16.98 3.45
C GLU A 325 -12.04 16.66 3.19
N LEU A 326 -11.24 17.65 2.77
CA LEU A 326 -9.80 17.43 2.50
C LEU A 326 -9.02 17.08 3.77
N ARG A 327 -9.31 17.76 4.88
CA ARG A 327 -8.69 17.45 6.18
C ARG A 327 -9.11 16.07 6.71
N THR A 328 -10.34 15.65 6.39
CA THR A 328 -10.83 14.32 6.71
C THR A 328 -10.02 13.27 5.95
N GLU A 329 -9.84 13.47 4.66
CA GLU A 329 -9.06 12.55 3.83
C GLU A 329 -7.60 12.45 4.30
N GLU A 330 -6.95 13.60 4.55
CA GLU A 330 -5.59 13.62 5.12
C GLU A 330 -5.50 12.88 6.46
N PHE A 331 -6.46 13.12 7.38
CA PHE A 331 -6.51 12.44 8.66
C PHE A 331 -6.64 10.92 8.50
N MET A 332 -7.57 10.49 7.62
CA MET A 332 -7.82 9.08 7.36
C MET A 332 -6.58 8.39 6.77
N GLN A 333 -5.99 8.95 5.73
CA GLN A 333 -4.81 8.39 5.06
C GLN A 333 -3.56 8.41 5.94
N ARG A 334 -3.40 9.42 6.78
CA ARG A 334 -2.24 9.55 7.68
C ARG A 334 -2.28 8.56 8.84
N ARG A 335 -3.46 8.28 9.41
CA ARG A 335 -3.59 7.41 10.59
C ARG A 335 -3.92 5.98 10.25
N TYR A 336 -4.67 5.78 9.18
CA TYR A 336 -5.23 4.48 8.82
C TYR A 336 -4.87 4.13 7.39
N GLU A 337 -4.94 2.86 7.10
CA GLU A 337 -4.95 2.32 5.77
C GLU A 337 -6.20 1.48 5.62
N PHE A 338 -6.98 1.76 4.58
CA PHE A 338 -8.25 1.11 4.33
C PHE A 338 -8.22 0.33 3.01
N ARG A 339 -9.04 -0.70 2.92
CA ARG A 339 -9.33 -1.43 1.68
C ARG A 339 -10.73 -2.03 1.75
N TYR A 340 -11.41 -2.09 0.62
CA TYR A 340 -12.69 -2.77 0.51
C TYR A 340 -12.50 -4.19 0.02
N ASN A 341 -12.75 -5.18 0.86
CA ASN A 341 -12.59 -6.59 0.53
C ASN A 341 -13.82 -7.10 -0.26
N THR A 342 -13.62 -7.44 -1.53
CA THR A 342 -14.70 -7.83 -2.45
C THR A 342 -15.34 -9.18 -2.11
N MET A 343 -14.60 -10.09 -1.47
CA MET A 343 -15.12 -11.40 -1.08
C MET A 343 -15.98 -11.31 0.20
N THR A 344 -15.49 -10.62 1.22
CA THR A 344 -16.24 -10.43 2.47
C THR A 344 -17.25 -9.30 2.40
N THR A 345 -17.11 -8.39 1.41
CA THR A 345 -17.92 -7.17 1.23
C THR A 345 -17.87 -6.22 2.42
N VAL A 346 -16.73 -6.16 3.07
CA VAL A 346 -16.50 -5.34 4.25
C VAL A 346 -15.26 -4.47 4.01
N THR A 347 -15.35 -3.20 4.39
CA THR A 347 -14.17 -2.35 4.47
C THR A 347 -13.30 -2.82 5.63
N GLU A 348 -12.03 -3.04 5.35
CA GLU A 348 -11.01 -3.44 6.30
C GLU A 348 -10.05 -2.27 6.53
N TYR A 349 -9.46 -2.22 7.72
CA TYR A 349 -8.50 -1.19 8.08
C TYR A 349 -7.34 -1.75 8.89
N ARG A 350 -6.24 -1.01 8.88
CA ARG A 350 -5.15 -1.14 9.85
C ARG A 350 -4.65 0.26 10.24
N GLU A 351 -4.12 0.38 11.44
CA GLU A 351 -3.53 1.62 11.91
C GLU A 351 -2.09 1.72 11.44
N ARG A 352 -1.71 2.88 10.91
CA ARG A 352 -0.30 3.21 10.64
C ARG A 352 0.41 3.45 11.97
N ASN A 353 1.72 3.34 11.98
CA ASN A 353 2.57 3.57 13.17
C ASN A 353 2.38 2.59 14.34
N THR A 354 1.75 1.45 14.10
CA THR A 354 1.64 0.33 15.05
C THR A 354 2.38 -0.90 14.53
N PHE A 355 2.60 -1.89 15.39
CA PHE A 355 3.12 -3.21 14.98
C PHE A 355 2.02 -4.20 14.57
N CYS A 356 0.79 -3.73 14.41
CA CYS A 356 -0.32 -4.52 13.88
C CYS A 356 -0.38 -4.36 12.36
N PHE A 357 0.13 -5.33 11.63
CA PHE A 357 0.20 -5.29 10.17
C PHE A 357 -0.98 -5.96 9.47
N CYS A 358 -1.83 -6.65 10.21
CA CYS A 358 -3.00 -7.32 9.66
C CYS A 358 -4.19 -6.36 9.54
N PHE A 359 -4.87 -6.43 8.40
CA PHE A 359 -6.14 -5.74 8.22
C PHE A 359 -7.25 -6.38 9.07
N ARG A 360 -8.10 -5.56 9.64
CA ARG A 360 -9.26 -5.95 10.47
C ARG A 360 -10.53 -5.33 9.90
N PRO A 361 -11.69 -6.01 9.97
CA PRO A 361 -12.94 -5.44 9.50
C PRO A 361 -13.31 -4.18 10.30
N VAL A 362 -13.81 -3.18 9.59
CA VAL A 362 -14.38 -1.98 10.21
C VAL A 362 -15.72 -2.34 10.83
N THR A 363 -15.86 -2.09 12.12
CA THR A 363 -17.09 -2.27 12.89
C THR A 363 -17.68 -0.92 13.28
N ASN A 364 -18.90 -0.88 13.81
CA ASN A 364 -19.49 0.34 14.38
C ASN A 364 -18.60 0.93 15.50
N ARG A 365 -18.00 0.05 16.32
CA ARG A 365 -17.05 0.47 17.35
C ARG A 365 -15.82 1.14 16.76
N THR A 366 -15.30 0.60 15.66
CA THR A 366 -14.17 1.20 14.93
C THR A 366 -14.51 2.57 14.40
N ARG A 367 -15.68 2.74 13.75
CA ARG A 367 -16.15 4.04 13.24
C ARG A 367 -16.22 5.10 14.33
N ASN A 368 -16.80 4.74 15.47
CA ASN A 368 -16.89 5.63 16.64
C ASN A 368 -15.48 6.02 17.15
N SER A 369 -14.56 5.07 17.24
CA SER A 369 -13.18 5.33 17.67
C SER A 369 -12.46 6.26 16.70
N ILE A 370 -12.63 6.09 15.39
CA ILE A 370 -12.07 6.98 14.36
C ILE A 370 -12.62 8.39 14.52
N ALA A 371 -13.94 8.55 14.69
CA ALA A 371 -14.59 9.86 14.90
C ALA A 371 -14.07 10.55 16.17
N MET A 372 -13.91 9.79 17.26
CA MET A 372 -13.34 10.32 18.51
C MET A 372 -11.87 10.78 18.31
N ASN A 373 -11.05 9.98 17.63
CA ASN A 373 -9.66 10.33 17.35
C ASN A 373 -9.56 11.58 16.47
N ALA A 374 -10.44 11.72 15.48
CA ALA A 374 -10.51 12.91 14.64
C ALA A 374 -10.82 14.18 15.44
N ARG A 375 -11.77 14.09 16.37
CA ARG A 375 -12.12 15.22 17.26
C ARG A 375 -10.97 15.60 18.19
N LEU A 376 -10.23 14.63 18.72
CA LEU A 376 -9.04 14.91 19.53
C LEU A 376 -7.95 15.66 18.74
N GLU A 377 -7.95 15.52 17.43
CA GLU A 377 -7.08 16.28 16.53
C GLU A 377 -7.71 17.59 15.98
N GLY A 378 -8.87 17.95 16.49
CA GLY A 378 -9.56 19.20 16.13
C GLY A 378 -10.39 19.11 14.84
N LEU A 379 -10.70 17.91 14.35
CA LEU A 379 -11.63 17.69 13.24
C LEU A 379 -13.02 17.35 13.79
N ASN A 380 -14.03 18.12 13.40
CA ASN A 380 -15.40 17.88 13.86
C ASN A 380 -16.11 16.81 13.03
N LEU A 381 -15.61 15.56 13.10
CA LEU A 381 -16.20 14.41 12.43
C LEU A 381 -17.14 13.63 13.34
N TRP A 382 -18.25 13.17 12.74
CA TRP A 382 -19.19 12.24 13.35
C TRP A 382 -19.01 10.84 12.74
N ASP A 383 -19.54 9.84 13.40
CA ASP A 383 -19.55 8.43 12.93
C ASP A 383 -20.17 8.30 11.52
N ARG A 384 -21.21 9.09 11.21
CA ARG A 384 -21.85 9.15 9.89
C ARG A 384 -20.91 9.69 8.80
N ASP A 385 -20.03 10.65 9.12
CA ASP A 385 -19.09 11.22 8.17
C ASP A 385 -17.96 10.22 7.89
N VAL A 386 -17.52 9.53 8.95
CA VAL A 386 -16.60 8.39 8.83
C VAL A 386 -17.22 7.28 7.98
N ALA A 387 -18.50 6.92 8.22
CA ALA A 387 -19.18 5.90 7.42
C ALA A 387 -19.26 6.31 5.94
N ARG A 388 -19.61 7.57 5.64
CA ARG A 388 -19.65 8.08 4.26
C ARG A 388 -18.30 7.96 3.56
N TYR A 389 -17.21 8.31 4.22
CA TYR A 389 -15.85 8.15 3.67
C TYR A 389 -15.53 6.68 3.39
N LEU A 390 -15.81 5.78 4.34
CA LEU A 390 -15.52 4.36 4.24
C LEU A 390 -16.36 3.60 3.19
N ASP A 391 -17.53 4.12 2.87
CA ASP A 391 -18.45 3.58 1.87
C ASP A 391 -18.29 4.27 0.48
N SER A 392 -17.28 5.15 0.34
CA SER A 392 -16.99 5.86 -0.91
C SER A 392 -15.97 5.13 -1.79
N ASP A 393 -15.88 5.53 -3.06
CA ASP A 393 -14.92 5.04 -4.05
C ASP A 393 -13.46 5.44 -3.73
N ARG A 394 -13.25 6.26 -2.70
CA ARG A 394 -11.92 6.62 -2.19
C ARG A 394 -11.21 5.45 -1.50
N ILE A 395 -11.96 4.44 -1.11
CA ILE A 395 -11.39 3.22 -0.52
C ILE A 395 -10.99 2.26 -1.63
N PRO A 396 -9.70 1.89 -1.72
CA PRO A 396 -9.23 0.98 -2.76
C PRO A 396 -9.88 -0.39 -2.64
N VAL A 397 -10.29 -0.92 -3.78
CA VAL A 397 -10.87 -2.26 -3.88
C VAL A 397 -9.76 -3.30 -3.75
N PHE A 398 -9.99 -4.31 -2.92
CA PHE A 398 -9.07 -5.40 -2.65
C PHE A 398 -9.74 -6.75 -2.92
N ASN A 399 -9.14 -7.52 -3.83
CA ASN A 399 -9.52 -8.90 -4.06
C ASN A 399 -8.41 -9.82 -3.54
N PRO A 400 -8.62 -10.54 -2.44
CA PRO A 400 -7.57 -11.33 -1.81
C PRO A 400 -7.01 -12.45 -2.68
N ILE A 401 -7.82 -13.03 -3.54
CA ILE A 401 -7.38 -14.08 -4.47
C ILE A 401 -6.55 -13.50 -5.61
N GLU A 402 -6.99 -12.40 -6.21
CA GLU A 402 -6.23 -11.73 -7.26
C GLU A 402 -4.90 -11.19 -6.73
N ASP A 403 -4.91 -10.63 -5.53
CA ASP A 403 -3.71 -10.14 -4.87
C ASP A 403 -2.72 -11.28 -4.59
N PHE A 404 -3.21 -12.41 -4.07
CA PHE A 404 -2.39 -13.61 -3.88
C PHE A 404 -1.78 -14.11 -5.20
N LEU A 405 -2.60 -14.25 -6.26
CA LEU A 405 -2.15 -14.74 -7.56
C LEU A 405 -1.16 -13.80 -8.24
N PHE A 406 -1.32 -12.48 -8.06
CA PHE A 406 -0.37 -11.50 -8.58
C PHE A 406 0.99 -11.58 -7.86
N GLY A 407 1.00 -11.89 -6.58
CA GLY A 407 2.21 -12.01 -5.77
C GLY A 407 2.95 -13.35 -5.90
N VAL A 408 2.38 -14.34 -6.60
CA VAL A 408 3.05 -15.64 -6.82
C VAL A 408 4.13 -15.50 -7.88
N ASP A 409 5.32 -16.06 -7.60
CA ASP A 409 6.39 -16.10 -8.60
C ASP A 409 5.94 -16.93 -9.81
N ILE A 410 5.92 -16.30 -10.98
CA ILE A 410 5.53 -16.92 -12.25
C ILE A 410 6.57 -17.94 -12.77
N ARG A 411 7.76 -17.99 -12.18
CA ARG A 411 8.83 -18.92 -12.55
C ARG A 411 8.57 -20.29 -11.94
N TRP A 412 8.03 -21.18 -12.76
CA TRP A 412 7.88 -22.57 -12.38
C TRP A 412 9.20 -23.32 -12.52
N ASP A 413 9.59 -24.04 -11.48
CA ASP A 413 10.83 -24.84 -11.44
C ASP A 413 10.70 -26.26 -12.03
N GLY A 414 9.57 -26.57 -12.67
CA GLY A 414 9.29 -27.87 -13.29
C GLY A 414 8.82 -28.98 -12.34
N ARG A 415 8.73 -28.73 -11.03
CA ARG A 415 8.29 -29.74 -10.04
C ARG A 415 6.77 -29.79 -9.90
N ASP A 416 6.21 -30.99 -10.01
CA ASP A 416 4.78 -31.24 -9.82
C ASP A 416 4.42 -31.42 -8.33
N ARG A 417 4.35 -30.30 -7.62
CA ARG A 417 4.02 -30.30 -6.18
C ARG A 417 2.58 -30.73 -5.88
N ILE A 418 1.68 -30.61 -6.85
CA ILE A 418 0.28 -31.00 -6.65
C ILE A 418 0.18 -32.52 -6.57
N ARG A 419 0.81 -33.24 -7.50
CA ARG A 419 0.84 -34.71 -7.44
C ARG A 419 1.69 -35.22 -6.28
N GLU A 420 2.80 -34.55 -5.95
CA GLU A 420 3.57 -34.84 -4.73
C GLU A 420 2.71 -34.74 -3.47
N LEU A 421 1.88 -33.69 -3.35
CA LEU A 421 0.97 -33.52 -2.22
C LEU A 421 -0.10 -34.61 -2.20
N ALA A 422 -0.71 -34.89 -3.34
CA ALA A 422 -1.73 -35.94 -3.47
C ALA A 422 -1.19 -37.33 -3.07
N SER A 423 0.04 -37.65 -3.47
CA SER A 423 0.69 -38.94 -3.17
C SER A 423 0.96 -39.17 -1.68
N ARG A 424 0.94 -38.10 -0.86
CA ARG A 424 1.09 -38.21 0.59
C ARG A 424 -0.20 -38.62 1.31
N VAL A 425 -1.33 -38.61 0.61
CA VAL A 425 -2.61 -39.06 1.14
C VAL A 425 -2.69 -40.60 0.95
N PRO A 426 -2.72 -41.43 2.00
CA PRO A 426 -2.92 -42.85 1.87
C PRO A 426 -4.27 -43.15 1.19
N CYS A 427 -4.22 -43.72 0.00
CA CYS A 427 -5.43 -43.95 -0.80
C CYS A 427 -5.31 -45.25 -1.62
N ASN A 428 -6.41 -45.99 -1.71
CA ASN A 428 -6.50 -47.23 -2.50
C ASN A 428 -6.80 -46.95 -3.99
N ASN A 429 -7.09 -45.70 -4.36
CA ASN A 429 -7.37 -45.34 -5.75
C ASN A 429 -6.10 -44.91 -6.45
N ILE A 430 -5.63 -45.72 -7.40
CA ILE A 430 -4.39 -45.47 -8.15
C ILE A 430 -4.46 -44.17 -9.00
N HIS A 431 -5.64 -43.74 -9.37
CA HIS A 431 -5.88 -42.50 -10.16
C HIS A 431 -6.01 -41.25 -9.29
N TRP A 432 -5.94 -41.39 -7.95
CA TRP A 432 -6.11 -40.28 -7.03
C TRP A 432 -5.17 -39.08 -7.31
N PRO A 433 -3.87 -39.26 -7.54
CA PRO A 433 -3.01 -38.10 -7.81
C PRO A 433 -3.37 -37.33 -9.07
N ASP A 434 -3.80 -38.02 -10.14
CA ASP A 434 -4.20 -37.38 -11.39
C ASP A 434 -5.58 -36.69 -11.30
N LEU A 435 -6.53 -37.30 -10.61
CA LEU A 435 -7.84 -36.71 -10.37
C LEU A 435 -7.72 -35.47 -9.47
N PHE A 436 -6.92 -35.57 -8.41
CA PHE A 436 -6.65 -34.44 -7.53
C PHE A 436 -5.94 -33.30 -8.25
N TYR A 437 -4.96 -33.60 -9.10
CA TYR A 437 -4.26 -32.65 -9.94
C TYR A 437 -5.25 -31.84 -10.82
N ARG A 438 -6.12 -32.54 -11.55
CA ARG A 438 -7.12 -31.89 -12.42
C ARG A 438 -8.09 -31.03 -11.64
N TRP A 439 -8.60 -31.52 -10.51
CA TRP A 439 -9.46 -30.75 -9.61
C TRP A 439 -8.78 -29.50 -9.10
N PHE A 440 -7.53 -29.61 -8.68
CA PHE A 440 -6.77 -28.47 -8.14
C PHE A 440 -6.52 -27.41 -9.21
N LEU A 441 -6.18 -27.81 -10.43
CA LEU A 441 -6.04 -26.87 -11.55
C LEU A 441 -7.36 -26.16 -11.86
N ASN A 442 -8.49 -26.87 -11.83
CA ASN A 442 -9.81 -26.28 -12.05
C ASN A 442 -10.16 -25.30 -10.92
N MET A 443 -9.79 -25.58 -9.68
CA MET A 443 -9.93 -24.63 -8.57
C MET A 443 -9.19 -23.32 -8.84
N VAL A 444 -7.92 -23.42 -9.25
CA VAL A 444 -7.11 -22.23 -9.59
C VAL A 444 -7.64 -21.53 -10.85
N ALA A 445 -8.20 -22.24 -11.81
CA ALA A 445 -8.84 -21.66 -13.00
C ALA A 445 -10.05 -20.78 -12.61
N HIS A 446 -10.86 -21.20 -11.62
CA HIS A 446 -11.90 -20.35 -11.04
C HIS A 446 -11.32 -19.10 -10.37
N TRP A 447 -10.22 -19.22 -9.63
CA TRP A 447 -9.54 -18.09 -9.02
C TRP A 447 -9.01 -17.09 -10.06
N ARG A 448 -8.54 -17.59 -11.21
CA ARG A 448 -8.06 -16.75 -12.33
C ARG A 448 -9.18 -16.24 -13.23
N HIS A 449 -10.40 -16.73 -13.06
CA HIS A 449 -11.53 -16.42 -13.93
C HIS A 449 -11.30 -16.73 -15.42
N THR A 450 -10.51 -17.75 -15.69
CA THR A 450 -10.17 -18.17 -17.06
C THR A 450 -11.31 -18.92 -17.74
N ASP A 451 -12.23 -19.48 -16.97
CA ASP A 451 -13.42 -20.16 -17.47
C ASP A 451 -14.68 -19.63 -16.78
N ARG A 452 -15.57 -19.03 -17.57
CA ARG A 452 -16.86 -18.49 -17.11
C ARG A 452 -18.04 -19.40 -17.37
N ASN A 453 -17.86 -20.39 -18.26
CA ASN A 453 -18.96 -21.22 -18.76
C ASN A 453 -19.12 -22.51 -17.95
N TYR A 454 -18.05 -22.98 -17.33
CA TYR A 454 -18.03 -24.26 -16.65
C TYR A 454 -17.61 -24.12 -15.19
N ALA A 455 -18.29 -24.86 -14.32
CA ALA A 455 -17.92 -24.96 -12.92
C ALA A 455 -16.92 -26.09 -12.69
N ASN A 456 -16.16 -26.03 -11.59
CA ASN A 456 -15.43 -27.19 -11.08
C ASN A 456 -16.44 -28.17 -10.46
N CYS A 457 -17.03 -29.01 -11.29
CA CYS A 457 -18.08 -29.96 -10.90
C CYS A 457 -17.54 -31.19 -10.16
N THR A 458 -16.23 -31.38 -10.14
CA THR A 458 -15.59 -32.51 -9.44
C THR A 458 -15.39 -32.12 -7.96
N VAL A 459 -15.74 -33.05 -7.09
CA VAL A 459 -15.58 -32.89 -5.64
C VAL A 459 -14.77 -34.07 -5.11
N PRO A 460 -13.50 -33.90 -4.74
CA PRO A 460 -12.74 -34.92 -4.03
C PRO A 460 -13.39 -35.22 -2.70
N LEU A 461 -13.62 -36.50 -2.42
CA LEU A 461 -14.22 -36.94 -1.18
C LEU A 461 -13.24 -37.86 -0.43
N LEU A 462 -12.80 -37.40 0.72
CA LEU A 462 -11.88 -38.15 1.60
C LEU A 462 -12.69 -39.02 2.57
N VAL A 463 -12.74 -40.33 2.29
CA VAL A 463 -13.46 -41.30 3.11
C VAL A 463 -12.49 -42.10 3.97
N GLY A 464 -12.78 -42.22 5.25
CA GLY A 464 -11.94 -43.01 6.18
C GLY A 464 -12.35 -42.82 7.65
N PRO A 465 -11.82 -43.61 8.55
CA PRO A 465 -12.13 -43.54 9.98
C PRO A 465 -11.94 -42.15 10.58
N GLN A 466 -12.59 -41.92 11.70
CA GLN A 466 -12.41 -40.71 12.49
C GLN A 466 -10.94 -40.57 12.95
N ALA A 467 -10.48 -39.32 13.19
CA ALA A 467 -9.13 -38.97 13.64
C ALA A 467 -8.00 -39.15 12.59
N TYR A 468 -8.31 -39.47 11.34
CA TYR A 468 -7.32 -39.56 10.25
C TYR A 468 -6.93 -38.20 9.63
N ARG A 469 -7.24 -37.10 10.32
CA ARG A 469 -6.87 -35.71 9.93
C ARG A 469 -7.39 -35.25 8.56
N LYS A 470 -8.50 -35.83 8.07
CA LYS A 470 -9.12 -35.47 6.79
C LYS A 470 -9.42 -33.98 6.69
N SER A 471 -10.18 -33.42 7.65
CA SER A 471 -10.56 -32.00 7.66
C SER A 471 -9.35 -31.09 7.85
N THR A 472 -8.31 -31.53 8.59
CA THR A 472 -7.04 -30.81 8.71
C THR A 472 -6.31 -30.72 7.36
N PHE A 473 -6.30 -31.81 6.57
CA PHE A 473 -5.75 -31.80 5.21
C PHE A 473 -6.49 -30.79 4.34
N CYS A 474 -7.82 -30.84 4.31
CA CYS A 474 -8.65 -29.92 3.52
C CYS A 474 -8.37 -28.44 3.87
N ARG A 475 -8.25 -28.12 5.15
CA ARG A 475 -7.95 -26.77 5.61
C ARG A 475 -6.57 -26.28 5.18
N ASN A 476 -5.58 -27.16 5.20
CA ASN A 476 -4.20 -26.81 4.85
C ASN A 476 -3.92 -26.78 3.34
N LEU A 477 -4.90 -27.04 2.49
CA LEU A 477 -4.76 -26.90 1.04
C LEU A 477 -4.62 -25.43 0.61
N LEU A 478 -5.23 -24.49 1.36
CA LEU A 478 -5.07 -23.08 1.07
C LEU A 478 -3.79 -22.53 1.70
N PRO A 479 -3.08 -21.63 0.99
CA PRO A 479 -1.98 -20.88 1.56
C PRO A 479 -2.46 -19.99 2.72
N THR A 480 -1.53 -19.59 3.56
CA THR A 480 -1.83 -18.84 4.81
C THR A 480 -2.64 -17.58 4.54
N GLU A 481 -2.34 -16.89 3.44
CA GLU A 481 -3.02 -15.65 3.01
C GLU A 481 -4.49 -15.88 2.66
N LEU A 482 -4.83 -17.05 2.17
CA LEU A 482 -6.18 -17.43 1.77
C LEU A 482 -6.94 -18.25 2.81
N GLN A 483 -6.33 -18.58 3.95
CA GLN A 483 -6.99 -19.29 5.05
C GLN A 483 -8.31 -18.64 5.55
N PRO A 484 -8.43 -17.30 5.61
CA PRO A 484 -9.70 -16.66 5.97
C PRO A 484 -10.86 -16.94 4.99
N TYR A 485 -10.54 -17.42 3.78
CA TYR A 485 -11.51 -17.73 2.72
C TYR A 485 -11.75 -19.24 2.58
N TYR A 486 -11.41 -20.01 3.59
CA TYR A 486 -11.80 -21.40 3.78
C TYR A 486 -13.01 -21.48 4.70
N THR A 487 -13.93 -22.39 4.42
CA THR A 487 -15.00 -22.77 5.35
C THR A 487 -15.24 -24.28 5.34
N ASP A 488 -15.57 -24.82 6.50
CA ASP A 488 -16.08 -26.18 6.68
C ASP A 488 -17.56 -26.19 7.09
N ARG A 489 -18.20 -25.03 7.00
CA ARG A 489 -19.63 -24.85 7.34
C ARG A 489 -20.36 -24.16 6.20
N ILE A 490 -21.31 -24.84 5.63
CA ILE A 490 -22.24 -24.31 4.64
C ILE A 490 -23.65 -24.74 5.03
N ASP A 491 -24.56 -23.79 5.12
CA ASP A 491 -25.97 -24.08 5.41
C ASP A 491 -26.77 -24.20 4.12
N PHE A 492 -27.04 -25.41 3.70
CA PHE A 492 -27.85 -25.70 2.52
C PHE A 492 -29.36 -25.43 2.70
N SER A 493 -29.83 -25.17 3.93
CA SER A 493 -31.22 -24.79 4.17
C SER A 493 -31.52 -23.37 3.69
N ASN A 494 -30.52 -22.48 3.76
CA ASN A 494 -30.58 -21.13 3.21
C ASN A 494 -29.91 -21.09 1.83
N LYS A 495 -30.69 -21.35 0.78
CA LYS A 495 -30.20 -21.41 -0.61
C LYS A 495 -29.40 -20.16 -1.03
N ARG A 496 -29.87 -18.98 -0.62
CA ARG A 496 -29.23 -17.71 -0.97
C ARG A 496 -27.85 -17.56 -0.33
N ASP A 497 -27.71 -17.86 0.94
CA ASP A 497 -26.43 -17.75 1.65
C ASP A 497 -25.45 -18.83 1.18
N ALA A 498 -25.96 -20.03 0.84
CA ALA A 498 -25.17 -21.07 0.21
C ALA A 498 -24.63 -20.63 -1.18
N GLU A 499 -25.45 -19.98 -2.01
CA GLU A 499 -25.01 -19.42 -3.28
C GLU A 499 -23.98 -18.30 -3.09
N LEU A 500 -24.18 -17.38 -2.15
CA LEU A 500 -23.24 -16.33 -1.83
C LEU A 500 -21.88 -16.86 -1.34
N SER A 501 -21.89 -18.03 -0.70
CA SER A 501 -20.67 -18.70 -0.25
C SER A 501 -19.73 -19.06 -1.42
N LEU A 502 -20.26 -19.29 -2.63
CA LEU A 502 -19.43 -19.52 -3.83
C LEU A 502 -18.58 -18.31 -4.22
N ASN A 503 -19.07 -17.09 -3.94
CA ASN A 503 -18.32 -15.86 -4.18
C ASN A 503 -17.42 -15.48 -2.99
N ARG A 504 -17.82 -15.87 -1.78
CA ARG A 504 -17.16 -15.45 -0.55
C ARG A 504 -15.94 -16.29 -0.17
N PHE A 505 -15.93 -17.58 -0.53
CA PHE A 505 -14.88 -18.53 -0.15
C PHE A 505 -14.08 -18.99 -1.35
N ALA A 506 -12.81 -19.35 -1.11
CA ALA A 506 -11.91 -19.94 -2.09
C ALA A 506 -12.04 -21.46 -2.15
N LEU A 507 -12.29 -22.08 -0.99
CA LEU A 507 -12.49 -23.51 -0.82
C LEU A 507 -13.54 -23.78 0.25
N ILE A 508 -14.52 -24.63 -0.09
CA ILE A 508 -15.56 -25.09 0.81
C ILE A 508 -15.36 -26.58 1.08
N ASN A 509 -15.13 -26.93 2.32
CA ASN A 509 -15.10 -28.31 2.78
C ASN A 509 -16.49 -28.73 3.26
N MET A 510 -17.09 -29.72 2.62
CA MET A 510 -18.30 -30.36 3.11
C MET A 510 -17.88 -31.42 4.14
N ASP A 511 -17.68 -30.96 5.39
CA ASP A 511 -17.32 -31.86 6.48
C ASP A 511 -18.51 -32.73 6.87
N GLU A 512 -18.23 -34.00 7.25
CA GLU A 512 -19.27 -34.97 7.59
C GLU A 512 -20.38 -35.06 6.49
N PHE A 513 -19.96 -35.24 5.23
CA PHE A 513 -20.86 -35.27 4.08
C PHE A 513 -22.01 -36.26 4.22
N ASP A 514 -21.83 -37.33 5.00
CA ASP A 514 -22.81 -38.36 5.33
C ASP A 514 -24.03 -37.85 6.14
N GLN A 515 -23.94 -36.66 6.74
CA GLN A 515 -25.06 -36.07 7.48
C GLN A 515 -26.03 -35.25 6.59
N ASN A 516 -25.73 -35.07 5.31
CA ASN A 516 -26.59 -34.32 4.39
C ASN A 516 -27.86 -35.10 4.08
N ARG A 517 -29.02 -34.44 4.26
CA ARG A 517 -30.33 -35.02 3.98
C ARG A 517 -30.54 -35.20 2.46
N GLU A 518 -31.29 -36.24 2.06
CA GLU A 518 -31.65 -36.46 0.65
C GLU A 518 -32.29 -35.23 -0.01
N SER A 519 -33.12 -34.48 0.69
CA SER A 519 -33.74 -33.25 0.22
C SER A 519 -32.76 -32.15 -0.15
N GLN A 520 -31.52 -32.21 0.35
CA GLN A 520 -30.43 -31.23 0.08
C GLN A 520 -29.57 -31.64 -1.10
N GLN A 521 -29.61 -32.92 -1.51
CA GLN A 521 -28.74 -33.44 -2.57
C GLN A 521 -29.06 -32.79 -3.94
N ALA A 522 -30.31 -32.54 -4.27
CA ALA A 522 -30.69 -31.87 -5.50
C ALA A 522 -30.16 -30.42 -5.57
N PHE A 523 -30.20 -29.70 -4.45
CA PHE A 523 -29.66 -28.36 -4.37
C PHE A 523 -28.14 -28.39 -4.39
N LEU A 524 -27.50 -29.36 -3.74
CA LEU A 524 -26.07 -29.55 -3.78
C LEU A 524 -25.55 -29.78 -5.20
N LYS A 525 -26.22 -30.65 -6.00
CA LYS A 525 -25.90 -30.83 -7.42
C LYS A 525 -25.97 -29.52 -8.19
N HIS A 526 -27.04 -28.76 -7.98
CA HIS A 526 -27.22 -27.44 -8.61
C HIS A 526 -26.07 -26.47 -8.28
N ILE A 527 -25.71 -26.34 -6.98
CA ILE A 527 -24.69 -25.39 -6.55
C ILE A 527 -23.27 -25.78 -7.01
N ILE A 528 -22.97 -27.08 -7.07
CA ILE A 528 -21.67 -27.57 -7.56
C ILE A 528 -21.50 -27.25 -9.06
N GLN A 529 -22.55 -27.35 -9.85
CA GLN A 529 -22.53 -27.14 -11.30
C GLN A 529 -22.64 -25.66 -11.70
N LYS A 530 -22.94 -24.75 -10.77
CA LYS A 530 -23.19 -23.33 -11.06
C LYS A 530 -21.88 -22.58 -11.35
N PRO A 531 -21.64 -22.06 -12.58
CA PRO A 531 -20.38 -21.43 -12.94
C PRO A 531 -20.28 -19.99 -12.41
N VAL A 532 -21.39 -19.28 -12.28
CA VAL A 532 -21.51 -17.90 -11.77
C VAL A 532 -22.64 -17.81 -10.75
N VAL A 533 -22.60 -16.80 -9.90
CA VAL A 533 -23.59 -16.61 -8.83
C VAL A 533 -24.50 -15.44 -9.18
N ASN A 534 -25.75 -15.73 -9.56
CA ASN A 534 -26.76 -14.71 -9.86
C ASN A 534 -27.66 -14.54 -8.63
N THR A 535 -27.33 -13.60 -7.75
CA THR A 535 -28.07 -13.40 -6.52
C THR A 535 -28.02 -11.95 -6.05
N ARG A 536 -28.91 -11.59 -5.14
CA ARG A 536 -28.92 -10.27 -4.50
C ARG A 536 -28.17 -10.33 -3.20
N ARG A 537 -27.16 -9.48 -3.03
CA ARG A 537 -26.42 -9.36 -1.75
C ARG A 537 -27.36 -8.86 -0.64
N PRO A 538 -27.10 -9.20 0.64
CA PRO A 538 -27.80 -8.58 1.77
C PRO A 538 -27.73 -7.04 1.63
N HIS A 539 -28.87 -6.39 1.82
CA HIS A 539 -29.03 -4.92 1.65
C HIS A 539 -28.78 -4.39 0.23
N GLY A 540 -28.47 -5.24 -0.75
CA GLY A 540 -28.35 -4.83 -2.15
C GLY A 540 -29.69 -4.46 -2.77
N VAL A 541 -29.69 -3.56 -3.77
CA VAL A 541 -30.91 -3.09 -4.46
C VAL A 541 -31.30 -4.04 -5.59
N ALA A 542 -30.33 -4.62 -6.30
CA ALA A 542 -30.57 -5.45 -7.49
C ALA A 542 -29.84 -6.81 -7.41
N THR A 543 -30.34 -7.77 -8.19
CA THR A 543 -29.62 -9.02 -8.46
C THR A 543 -28.37 -8.70 -9.29
N GLN A 544 -27.24 -9.27 -8.89
CA GLN A 544 -25.94 -9.09 -9.52
C GLN A 544 -25.38 -10.45 -9.93
N GLU A 545 -24.69 -10.49 -11.04
CA GLU A 545 -23.84 -11.61 -11.39
C GLU A 545 -22.52 -11.47 -10.62
N LEU A 546 -22.26 -12.41 -9.73
CA LEU A 546 -21.07 -12.47 -8.93
C LEU A 546 -20.17 -13.60 -9.40
N ARG A 547 -18.88 -13.36 -9.37
CA ARG A 547 -17.87 -14.35 -9.69
C ARG A 547 -17.88 -15.49 -8.67
N ARG A 548 -17.79 -16.74 -9.15
CA ARG A 548 -17.53 -17.89 -8.31
C ARG A 548 -16.04 -18.07 -8.11
N TYR A 549 -15.61 -18.20 -6.86
CA TYR A 549 -14.24 -18.58 -6.48
C TYR A 549 -14.18 -19.99 -5.90
N ALA A 550 -15.23 -20.41 -5.20
CA ALA A 550 -15.22 -21.64 -4.43
C ALA A 550 -15.20 -22.89 -5.32
N SER A 551 -14.28 -23.79 -4.98
CA SER A 551 -14.39 -25.21 -5.29
C SER A 551 -14.76 -25.99 -4.04
N PHE A 552 -15.31 -27.20 -4.24
CA PHE A 552 -15.71 -28.05 -3.14
C PHE A 552 -14.71 -29.19 -2.94
N ILE A 553 -14.56 -29.59 -1.68
CA ILE A 553 -13.93 -30.83 -1.22
C ILE A 553 -14.81 -31.38 -0.10
N GLY A 554 -14.75 -32.66 0.18
CA GLY A 554 -15.57 -33.25 1.23
C GLY A 554 -14.83 -34.26 2.07
N THR A 555 -15.36 -34.51 3.27
CA THR A 555 -14.91 -35.57 4.16
C THR A 555 -16.08 -36.42 4.61
N SER A 556 -15.85 -37.73 4.82
CA SER A 556 -16.84 -38.64 5.38
C SER A 556 -16.19 -39.74 6.19
N ASN A 557 -16.96 -40.33 7.11
CA ASN A 557 -16.60 -41.52 7.86
C ASN A 557 -17.19 -42.81 7.23
N HIS A 558 -18.17 -42.67 6.33
CA HIS A 558 -18.89 -43.77 5.69
C HIS A 558 -18.66 -43.77 4.18
N LYS A 559 -18.77 -44.96 3.55
CA LYS A 559 -18.56 -45.13 2.10
C LYS A 559 -19.86 -44.95 1.30
N ASP A 560 -21.00 -45.28 1.88
CA ASP A 560 -22.30 -45.26 1.19
C ASP A 560 -22.95 -43.88 1.37
N LEU A 561 -22.60 -42.95 0.51
CA LEU A 561 -22.91 -41.53 0.67
C LEU A 561 -23.96 -41.00 -0.30
N LEU A 562 -24.08 -41.64 -1.46
CA LEU A 562 -24.98 -41.20 -2.51
C LEU A 562 -26.13 -42.18 -2.63
N THR A 563 -27.32 -41.73 -2.31
CA THR A 563 -28.57 -42.52 -2.40
C THR A 563 -29.27 -42.37 -3.76
N ASP A 564 -28.76 -41.45 -4.60
CA ASP A 564 -29.33 -41.18 -5.91
C ASP A 564 -28.94 -42.27 -6.94
N THR A 565 -29.93 -42.96 -7.45
CA THR A 565 -29.78 -44.02 -8.46
C THR A 565 -29.44 -43.51 -9.86
N SER A 566 -29.51 -42.18 -10.11
CA SER A 566 -29.21 -41.59 -11.41
C SER A 566 -27.72 -41.56 -11.76
N GLY A 567 -26.84 -41.78 -10.78
CA GLY A 567 -25.38 -41.81 -10.99
C GLY A 567 -24.75 -40.47 -11.37
N SER A 568 -25.51 -39.38 -11.30
CA SER A 568 -25.04 -38.05 -11.69
C SER A 568 -24.79 -37.15 -10.45
#